data_c05e1edea58a89138bf7471541d253b2
#
_entry.id   c05e1edea58a89138bf7471541d253b2
#
_cell.length_a   1.000
_cell.length_b   1.000
_cell.length_c   1.000
_cell.angle_alpha   90.00
_cell.angle_beta   90.00
_cell.angle_gamma   90.00
#
_symmetry.space_group_name_H-M   'P 1'
#
loop_
_entity.id
_entity.type
_entity.pdbx_description
1 polymer ?
#
loop_
_entity_poly.entity_id
_entity_poly.type
_entity_poly.pdbx_seq_one_letter_code
_entity_poly.pdbx_strand_id
1 'polypeptide(L)'
;MPVVASAHGDSNHGKPSGPVIREQKPWGIAGDAKAVSRTIEVTMSDNMRFVPDYIEVRQGETLRLVHRNRGKLMHEFVLGTRKELDEHAALMKRFPNMEHDEPYMAHVPPGKTGEIVWTFNRAGEFDFACLIPGHYDAGMVGRIKVIPAKAAPDTKRAGSVR
;
A
#
# COMPACT_ATOMS: atom_id res chain seq x y z
N MET A 1 -29.54 42.02 6.70
CA MET A 1 -29.47 40.56 6.73
C MET A 1 -28.20 40.16 5.99
N PRO A 2 -27.08 39.77 6.64
CA PRO A 2 -25.93 39.24 5.89
C PRO A 2 -26.10 37.74 5.72
N VAL A 3 -25.95 37.31 4.48
CA VAL A 3 -25.92 35.89 4.09
C VAL A 3 -24.53 35.37 4.40
N VAL A 4 -24.44 34.40 5.32
CA VAL A 4 -23.19 33.70 5.63
C VAL A 4 -22.99 32.63 4.55
N ALA A 5 -22.02 32.84 3.68
CA ALA A 5 -21.57 31.83 2.76
C ALA A 5 -20.68 30.83 3.52
N SER A 6 -21.20 29.62 3.69
CA SER A 6 -20.44 28.49 4.23
C SER A 6 -19.54 27.93 3.14
N ALA A 7 -18.25 28.22 3.20
CA ALA A 7 -17.26 27.62 2.33
C ALA A 7 -16.86 26.26 2.89
N HIS A 8 -17.51 25.22 2.43
CA HIS A 8 -17.01 23.86 2.60
C HIS A 8 -15.86 23.63 1.60
N GLY A 9 -14.65 23.85 2.07
CA GLY A 9 -13.44 23.45 1.35
C GLY A 9 -13.19 21.96 1.54
N ASP A 10 -13.88 21.13 0.79
CA ASP A 10 -13.55 19.71 0.65
C ASP A 10 -12.37 19.59 -0.31
N SER A 11 -11.16 19.70 0.21
CA SER A 11 -9.96 19.34 -0.54
C SER A 11 -9.78 17.81 -0.49
N ASN A 12 -10.66 17.14 -1.19
CA ASN A 12 -10.48 15.75 -1.57
C ASN A 12 -9.35 15.71 -2.61
N HIS A 13 -8.12 15.47 -2.17
CA HIS A 13 -7.04 15.09 -3.08
C HIS A 13 -7.30 13.65 -3.54
N GLY A 14 -8.37 13.49 -4.32
CA GLY A 14 -8.68 12.25 -5.01
C GLY A 14 -7.54 11.91 -5.97
N LYS A 15 -7.14 10.66 -5.98
CA LYS A 15 -6.29 10.12 -7.04
C LYS A 15 -6.87 10.52 -8.40
N PRO A 16 -6.04 10.81 -9.42
CA PRO A 16 -6.53 11.16 -10.74
C PRO A 16 -7.59 10.15 -11.20
N SER A 17 -8.71 10.62 -11.68
CA SER A 17 -9.83 9.81 -12.18
C SER A 17 -9.50 9.22 -13.56
N GLY A 18 -8.34 8.58 -13.69
CA GLY A 18 -7.92 7.86 -14.89
C GLY A 18 -8.00 6.34 -14.70
N PRO A 19 -7.91 5.58 -15.78
CA PRO A 19 -7.86 4.13 -15.67
C PRO A 19 -6.66 3.70 -14.82
N VAL A 20 -6.91 2.84 -13.83
CA VAL A 20 -5.86 2.28 -12.98
C VAL A 20 -4.97 1.40 -13.84
N ILE A 21 -3.68 1.71 -13.91
CA ILE A 21 -2.69 0.89 -14.60
C ILE A 21 -2.50 -0.39 -13.78
N ARG A 22 -2.83 -1.55 -14.38
CA ARG A 22 -2.72 -2.86 -13.76
C ARG A 22 -1.50 -3.58 -14.29
N GLU A 23 -0.35 -3.24 -13.75
CA GLU A 23 0.91 -3.90 -14.05
C GLU A 23 1.22 -4.93 -12.96
N GLN A 24 1.57 -6.15 -13.37
CA GLN A 24 2.00 -7.18 -12.44
C GLN A 24 3.36 -6.83 -11.88
N LYS A 25 3.43 -6.71 -10.55
CA LYS A 25 4.67 -6.54 -9.78
C LYS A 25 5.02 -7.84 -9.04
N PRO A 26 6.27 -8.03 -8.60
CA PRO A 26 6.64 -9.16 -7.76
C PRO A 26 5.79 -9.26 -6.48
N TRP A 27 5.32 -8.14 -5.95
CA TRP A 27 4.50 -8.05 -4.73
C TRP A 27 3.00 -7.98 -4.97
N GLY A 28 2.53 -8.15 -6.20
CA GLY A 28 1.11 -8.18 -6.51
C GLY A 28 0.71 -7.26 -7.66
N ILE A 29 -0.56 -6.90 -7.69
CA ILE A 29 -1.17 -6.10 -8.75
C ILE A 29 -2.24 -5.17 -8.16
N ALA A 30 -2.47 -4.01 -8.81
CA ALA A 30 -3.55 -3.12 -8.43
C ALA A 30 -4.90 -3.87 -8.36
N GLY A 31 -5.60 -3.73 -7.26
CA GLY A 31 -6.85 -4.43 -7.00
C GLY A 31 -8.08 -3.68 -7.49
N ASP A 32 -9.18 -4.40 -7.60
CA ASP A 32 -10.50 -3.85 -7.82
C ASP A 32 -11.16 -3.59 -6.45
N ALA A 33 -11.73 -2.41 -6.26
CA ALA A 33 -12.44 -2.07 -5.02
C ALA A 33 -13.60 -3.02 -4.71
N LYS A 34 -14.22 -3.60 -5.74
CA LYS A 34 -15.29 -4.60 -5.60
C LYS A 34 -14.80 -5.96 -5.08
N ALA A 35 -13.51 -6.26 -5.24
CA ALA A 35 -12.90 -7.50 -4.82
C ALA A 35 -12.30 -7.45 -3.40
N VAL A 36 -12.35 -6.31 -2.74
CA VAL A 36 -11.83 -6.13 -1.38
C VAL A 36 -12.51 -7.09 -0.41
N SER A 37 -11.70 -7.96 0.20
CA SER A 37 -12.17 -8.91 1.21
C SER A 37 -11.99 -8.39 2.63
N ARG A 38 -11.05 -7.46 2.82
CA ARG A 38 -10.67 -6.97 4.14
C ARG A 38 -10.02 -5.58 4.04
N THR A 39 -10.27 -4.75 5.05
CA THR A 39 -9.63 -3.44 5.19
C THR A 39 -8.69 -3.47 6.38
N ILE A 40 -7.48 -2.98 6.20
CA ILE A 40 -6.48 -2.82 7.26
C ILE A 40 -6.12 -1.35 7.35
N GLU A 41 -6.20 -0.81 8.58
CA GLU A 41 -5.74 0.54 8.89
C GLU A 41 -4.28 0.50 9.35
N VAL A 42 -3.45 1.32 8.74
CA VAL A 42 -2.05 1.51 9.09
C VAL A 42 -1.85 2.94 9.54
N THR A 43 -1.46 3.13 10.77
CA THR A 43 -1.15 4.44 11.34
C THR A 43 0.31 4.79 11.10
N MET A 44 0.55 6.04 10.71
CA MET A 44 1.87 6.64 10.52
C MET A 44 2.07 7.74 11.56
N SER A 45 3.27 7.85 12.11
CA SER A 45 3.59 8.85 13.13
C SER A 45 5.00 9.41 12.97
N ASP A 46 5.28 10.54 13.61
CA ASP A 46 6.54 11.25 13.49
C ASP A 46 7.69 10.59 14.28
N ASN A 47 7.42 9.48 14.99
CA ASN A 47 8.44 8.59 15.51
C ASN A 47 9.02 7.63 14.44
N MET A 48 8.65 7.85 13.18
CA MET A 48 9.10 7.07 12.02
C MET A 48 8.70 5.59 12.11
N ARG A 49 7.44 5.33 12.48
CA ARG A 49 6.89 3.98 12.61
C ARG A 49 5.54 3.86 11.92
N PHE A 50 5.28 2.65 11.41
CA PHE A 50 3.96 2.18 11.02
C PHE A 50 3.38 1.30 12.12
N VAL A 51 2.08 1.39 12.34
CA VAL A 51 1.34 0.50 13.24
C VAL A 51 0.07 0.03 12.54
N PRO A 52 -0.07 -1.28 12.25
CA PRO A 52 0.91 -2.35 12.42
C PRO A 52 2.10 -2.22 11.45
N ASP A 53 3.23 -2.80 11.82
CA ASP A 53 4.43 -2.91 10.99
C ASP A 53 4.62 -4.32 10.39
N TYR A 54 3.69 -5.21 10.65
CA TYR A 54 3.63 -6.56 10.11
C TYR A 54 2.20 -6.95 9.73
N ILE A 55 2.02 -7.42 8.51
CA ILE A 55 0.72 -7.82 7.98
C ILE A 55 0.84 -9.20 7.33
N GLU A 56 -0.07 -10.12 7.68
CA GLU A 56 -0.22 -11.39 6.99
C GLU A 56 -1.40 -11.35 6.03
N VAL A 57 -1.19 -11.85 4.83
CA VAL A 57 -2.19 -11.89 3.75
C VAL A 57 -2.18 -13.27 3.12
N ARG A 58 -3.31 -13.77 2.71
CA ARG A 58 -3.39 -15.00 1.91
C ARG A 58 -3.21 -14.65 0.44
N GLN A 59 -2.47 -15.47 -0.28
CA GLN A 59 -2.33 -15.31 -1.73
C GLN A 59 -3.71 -15.28 -2.39
N GLY A 60 -3.94 -14.26 -3.21
CA GLY A 60 -5.20 -14.01 -3.89
C GLY A 60 -6.12 -12.99 -3.20
N GLU A 61 -5.86 -12.63 -1.94
CA GLU A 61 -6.64 -11.59 -1.27
C GLU A 61 -6.44 -10.21 -1.90
N THR A 62 -7.50 -9.45 -1.96
CA THR A 62 -7.48 -8.01 -2.26
C THR A 62 -7.77 -7.25 -0.98
N LEU A 63 -6.84 -6.42 -0.58
CA LEU A 63 -6.95 -5.58 0.61
C LEU A 63 -7.18 -4.12 0.24
N ARG A 64 -7.95 -3.45 1.07
CA ARG A 64 -7.92 -1.99 1.19
C ARG A 64 -6.99 -1.64 2.35
N LEU A 65 -5.89 -0.98 2.06
CA LEU A 65 -4.97 -0.46 3.06
C LEU A 65 -5.25 1.03 3.24
N VAL A 66 -5.70 1.40 4.42
CA VAL A 66 -6.03 2.79 4.78
C VAL A 66 -4.91 3.33 5.65
N HIS A 67 -4.28 4.40 5.20
CA HIS A 67 -3.13 5.00 5.89
C HIS A 67 -3.57 6.27 6.60
N ARG A 68 -3.41 6.31 7.92
CA ARG A 68 -3.69 7.50 8.73
C ARG A 68 -2.40 8.15 9.19
N ASN A 69 -2.15 9.36 8.73
CA ASN A 69 -1.03 10.14 9.22
C ASN A 69 -1.46 10.93 10.46
N ARG A 70 -1.00 10.49 11.62
CA ARG A 70 -1.23 11.15 12.91
C ARG A 70 -0.13 12.12 13.32
N GLY A 71 0.87 12.28 12.46
CA GLY A 71 1.98 13.19 12.67
C GLY A 71 1.75 14.59 12.14
N LYS A 72 2.79 15.38 12.21
CA LYS A 72 2.88 16.76 11.68
C LYS A 72 3.71 16.83 10.41
N LEU A 73 4.37 15.74 10.04
CA LEU A 73 5.18 15.60 8.83
C LEU A 73 4.43 14.84 7.75
N MET A 74 4.82 15.06 6.49
CA MET A 74 4.40 14.21 5.40
C MET A 74 4.94 12.80 5.59
N HIS A 75 4.12 11.79 5.33
CA HIS A 75 4.53 10.39 5.27
C HIS A 75 4.06 9.74 3.99
N GLU A 76 4.75 8.69 3.58
CA GLU A 76 4.37 7.86 2.43
C GLU A 76 4.22 6.41 2.86
N PHE A 77 3.44 5.67 2.08
CA PHE A 77 3.40 4.22 2.12
C PHE A 77 3.72 3.70 0.73
N VAL A 78 4.78 2.91 0.60
CA VAL A 78 5.22 2.33 -0.66
C VAL A 78 5.43 0.84 -0.47
N LEU A 79 4.72 0.01 -1.25
CA LEU A 79 4.93 -1.43 -1.31
C LEU A 79 6.09 -1.77 -2.26
N GLY A 80 6.85 -2.79 -1.93
CA GLY A 80 7.88 -3.30 -2.83
C GLY A 80 8.67 -4.46 -2.26
N THR A 81 9.64 -4.93 -3.04
CA THR A 81 10.71 -5.76 -2.51
C THR A 81 11.73 -4.88 -1.79
N ARG A 82 12.49 -5.45 -0.86
CA ARG A 82 13.54 -4.70 -0.17
C ARG A 82 14.49 -4.02 -1.17
N LYS A 83 14.92 -4.76 -2.18
CA LYS A 83 15.82 -4.24 -3.21
C LYS A 83 15.26 -3.01 -3.91
N GLU A 84 14.02 -3.09 -4.38
CA GLU A 84 13.40 -1.98 -5.10
C GLU A 84 13.12 -0.78 -4.21
N LEU A 85 12.76 -1.01 -2.94
CA LEU A 85 12.61 0.07 -1.97
C LEU A 85 13.94 0.77 -1.67
N ASP A 86 15.03 0.02 -1.52
CA ASP A 86 16.37 0.57 -1.34
C ASP A 86 16.82 1.42 -2.54
N GLU A 87 16.59 0.92 -3.76
CA GLU A 87 16.88 1.65 -5.00
C GLU A 87 16.05 2.93 -5.12
N HIS A 88 14.76 2.84 -4.80
CA HIS A 88 13.85 3.98 -4.84
C HIS A 88 14.23 5.02 -3.77
N ALA A 89 14.57 4.59 -2.56
CA ALA A 89 15.03 5.50 -1.50
C ALA A 89 16.31 6.24 -1.92
N ALA A 90 17.26 5.55 -2.56
CA ALA A 90 18.47 6.18 -3.09
C ALA A 90 18.15 7.21 -4.18
N LEU A 91 17.18 6.91 -5.05
CA LEU A 91 16.73 7.84 -6.09
C LEU A 91 16.07 9.08 -5.49
N MET A 92 15.26 8.94 -4.46
CA MET A 92 14.61 10.04 -3.75
C MET A 92 15.61 10.97 -3.06
N LYS A 93 16.72 10.44 -2.55
CA LYS A 93 17.82 11.26 -1.99
C LYS A 93 18.47 12.14 -3.05
N ARG A 94 18.61 11.61 -4.27
CA ARG A 94 19.22 12.37 -5.41
C ARG A 94 18.24 13.38 -6.01
N PHE A 95 16.95 13.05 -6.02
CA PHE A 95 15.89 13.85 -6.65
C PHE A 95 14.70 14.01 -5.70
N PRO A 96 14.86 14.76 -4.59
CA PRO A 96 13.84 14.83 -3.55
C PRO A 96 12.51 15.46 -3.98
N ASN A 97 12.52 16.23 -5.07
CA ASN A 97 11.31 16.89 -5.60
C ASN A 97 10.64 16.10 -6.74
N MET A 98 11.11 14.89 -7.02
CA MET A 98 10.51 14.06 -8.05
C MET A 98 9.20 13.48 -7.52
N GLU A 99 8.09 13.97 -8.03
CA GLU A 99 6.77 13.45 -7.74
C GLU A 99 6.42 12.36 -8.75
N HIS A 100 5.98 11.20 -8.26
CA HIS A 100 5.36 10.17 -9.05
C HIS A 100 4.31 9.45 -8.19
N ASP A 101 3.25 9.03 -8.82
CA ASP A 101 2.14 8.35 -8.18
C ASP A 101 1.94 6.99 -8.86
N GLU A 102 1.98 5.93 -8.05
CA GLU A 102 1.81 4.57 -8.50
C GLU A 102 0.68 3.90 -7.69
N PRO A 103 -0.01 2.88 -8.25
CA PRO A 103 -1.11 2.24 -7.54
C PRO A 103 -0.73 1.58 -6.20
N TYR A 104 0.54 1.28 -5.99
CA TYR A 104 1.10 0.70 -4.77
C TYR A 104 1.70 1.74 -3.81
N MET A 105 1.44 3.01 -4.04
CA MET A 105 1.94 4.14 -3.26
C MET A 105 0.81 5.01 -2.73
N ALA A 106 1.01 5.59 -1.56
CA ALA A 106 0.15 6.65 -1.04
C ALA A 106 1.02 7.73 -0.38
N HIS A 107 0.77 8.99 -0.75
CA HIS A 107 1.34 10.17 -0.11
C HIS A 107 0.30 10.73 0.84
N VAL A 108 0.64 10.83 2.11
CA VAL A 108 -0.33 11.18 3.15
C VAL A 108 0.12 12.42 3.91
N PRO A 109 -0.46 13.59 3.61
CA PRO A 109 -0.16 14.81 4.34
C PRO A 109 -0.51 14.71 5.84
N PRO A 110 0.07 15.57 6.68
CA PRO A 110 -0.22 15.60 8.11
C PRO A 110 -1.71 15.64 8.42
N GLY A 111 -2.16 14.77 9.30
CA GLY A 111 -3.56 14.68 9.73
C GLY A 111 -4.54 14.14 8.70
N LYS A 112 -4.05 13.71 7.53
CA LYS A 112 -4.87 13.18 6.44
C LYS A 112 -4.82 11.65 6.39
N THR A 113 -5.66 11.12 5.54
CA THR A 113 -5.81 9.68 5.29
C THR A 113 -5.62 9.42 3.80
N GLY A 114 -4.82 8.40 3.48
CA GLY A 114 -4.69 7.88 2.12
C GLY A 114 -5.13 6.42 2.07
N GLU A 115 -5.24 5.87 0.87
CA GLU A 115 -5.53 4.45 0.69
C GLU A 115 -4.94 3.88 -0.58
N ILE A 116 -4.68 2.59 -0.56
CA ILE A 116 -4.42 1.78 -1.75
C ILE A 116 -5.33 0.54 -1.72
N VAL A 117 -5.70 0.06 -2.91
CA VAL A 117 -6.38 -1.22 -3.09
C VAL A 117 -5.45 -2.13 -3.86
N TRP A 118 -5.04 -3.23 -3.23
CA TRP A 118 -3.99 -4.08 -3.77
C TRP A 118 -4.34 -5.56 -3.66
N THR A 119 -4.11 -6.30 -4.75
CA THR A 119 -4.31 -7.75 -4.80
C THR A 119 -2.96 -8.45 -4.64
N PHE A 120 -2.83 -9.25 -3.60
CA PHE A 120 -1.62 -10.00 -3.27
C PHE A 120 -1.65 -11.38 -3.95
N ASN A 121 -1.47 -11.40 -5.27
CA ASN A 121 -1.54 -12.61 -6.08
C ASN A 121 -0.21 -13.38 -6.20
N ARG A 122 0.83 -12.92 -5.52
CA ARG A 122 2.15 -13.57 -5.44
C ARG A 122 2.49 -13.87 -3.99
N ALA A 123 2.77 -15.15 -3.69
CA ALA A 123 3.26 -15.55 -2.37
C ALA A 123 4.69 -15.06 -2.16
N GLY A 124 5.05 -14.79 -0.91
CA GLY A 124 6.38 -14.34 -0.53
C GLY A 124 6.38 -13.34 0.60
N GLU A 125 7.53 -12.79 0.87
CA GLU A 125 7.72 -11.71 1.84
C GLU A 125 8.09 -10.44 1.10
N PHE A 126 7.36 -9.37 1.40
CA PHE A 126 7.53 -8.06 0.81
C PHE A 126 7.60 -7.01 1.91
N ASP A 127 8.08 -5.84 1.57
CA ASP A 127 8.20 -4.74 2.52
C ASP A 127 7.27 -3.59 2.14
N PHE A 128 7.00 -2.73 3.09
CA PHE A 128 6.48 -1.40 2.85
C PHE A 128 7.31 -0.38 3.61
N ALA A 129 7.40 0.81 3.08
CA ALA A 129 8.28 1.83 3.63
C ALA A 129 7.78 3.25 3.36
N CYS A 130 8.24 4.18 4.18
CA CYS A 130 8.21 5.61 3.88
C CYS A 130 9.57 5.98 3.29
N LEU A 131 9.59 6.37 2.02
CA LEU A 131 10.84 6.63 1.29
C LEU A 131 11.28 8.09 1.32
N ILE A 132 10.59 8.95 2.06
CA ILE A 132 10.99 10.33 2.29
C ILE A 132 12.41 10.32 2.90
N PRO A 133 13.35 11.12 2.34
CA PRO A 133 14.71 11.19 2.87
C PRO A 133 14.75 11.44 4.38
N GLY A 134 15.50 10.62 5.10
CA GLY A 134 15.57 10.63 6.56
C GLY A 134 14.55 9.73 7.26
N HIS A 135 13.38 9.51 6.68
CA HIS A 135 12.35 8.64 7.29
C HIS A 135 12.68 7.16 7.12
N TYR A 136 13.06 6.78 5.91
CA TYR A 136 13.50 5.41 5.61
C TYR A 136 14.73 5.02 6.43
N ASP A 137 15.73 5.89 6.48
CA ASP A 137 16.96 5.67 7.26
C ASP A 137 16.69 5.57 8.76
N ALA A 138 15.64 6.21 9.26
CA ALA A 138 15.19 6.12 10.64
C ALA A 138 14.43 4.81 10.95
N GLY A 139 14.24 3.94 9.98
CA GLY A 139 13.61 2.64 10.13
C GLY A 139 12.09 2.64 9.94
N MET A 140 11.54 3.59 9.19
CA MET A 140 10.10 3.61 8.87
C MET A 140 9.76 2.58 7.79
N VAL A 141 9.72 1.32 8.22
CA VAL A 141 9.50 0.14 7.38
C VAL A 141 8.56 -0.85 8.08
N GLY A 142 7.92 -1.68 7.29
CA GLY A 142 7.14 -2.81 7.75
C GLY A 142 7.24 -3.98 6.79
N ARG A 143 6.60 -5.08 7.13
CA ARG A 143 6.65 -6.32 6.34
C ARG A 143 5.27 -6.87 6.07
N ILE A 144 5.10 -7.40 4.87
CA ILE A 144 3.93 -8.17 4.47
C ILE A 144 4.36 -9.58 4.12
N LYS A 145 3.75 -10.57 4.77
CA LYS A 145 3.89 -11.97 4.41
C LYS A 145 2.65 -12.44 3.66
N VAL A 146 2.84 -12.82 2.41
CA VAL A 146 1.79 -13.42 1.59
C VAL A 146 1.92 -14.93 1.64
N ILE A 147 0.98 -15.56 2.33
CA ILE A 147 0.95 -17.01 2.56
C ILE A 147 0.42 -17.69 1.28
N PRO A 148 1.09 -18.73 0.77
CA PRO A 148 0.64 -19.44 -0.41
C PRO A 148 -0.80 -19.96 -0.27
N ALA A 149 -1.57 -19.89 -1.36
CA ALA A 149 -2.87 -20.54 -1.42
C ALA A 149 -2.68 -22.06 -1.24
N LYS A 150 -3.59 -22.70 -0.46
CA LYS A 150 -3.59 -24.16 -0.37
C LYS A 150 -3.81 -24.73 -1.78
N ALA A 151 -2.95 -25.67 -2.21
CA ALA A 151 -3.17 -26.43 -3.43
C ALA A 151 -4.56 -27.09 -3.33
N ALA A 152 -5.36 -27.00 -4.41
CA ALA A 152 -6.60 -27.75 -4.49
C ALA A 152 -6.27 -29.24 -4.30
N PRO A 153 -7.08 -30.01 -3.55
CA PRO A 153 -6.86 -31.43 -3.43
C PRO A 153 -6.84 -32.06 -4.83
N ASP A 154 -5.83 -32.87 -5.08
CA ASP A 154 -5.62 -33.55 -6.35
C ASP A 154 -6.80 -34.50 -6.60
N THR A 155 -7.77 -34.08 -7.41
CA THR A 155 -8.92 -34.90 -7.81
C THR A 155 -8.57 -35.95 -8.87
N LYS A 156 -7.30 -36.22 -9.10
CA LYS A 156 -6.82 -37.27 -9.99
C LYS A 156 -6.39 -38.50 -9.20
N ARG A 157 -7.34 -39.20 -8.62
CA ARG A 157 -7.25 -40.65 -8.38
C ARG A 157 -8.61 -41.28 -8.05
N ALA A 158 -9.52 -41.21 -8.99
CA ALA A 158 -10.64 -42.13 -9.02
C ALA A 158 -10.78 -42.55 -10.49
N GLY A 159 -10.02 -43.53 -10.88
CA GLY A 159 -10.09 -44.03 -12.24
C GLY A 159 -9.32 -45.32 -12.42
N SER A 160 -10.06 -46.40 -12.49
CA SER A 160 -9.66 -47.69 -13.05
C SER A 160 -9.15 -48.73 -12.05
N VAL A 161 -10.09 -49.36 -11.41
CA VAL A 161 -9.96 -50.80 -11.14
C VAL A 161 -10.80 -51.53 -12.18
N ARG A 162 -10.16 -52.26 -13.01
CA ARG A 162 -10.75 -53.33 -13.80
C ARG A 162 -10.66 -54.61 -12.99
#